data_c0140b47182f6579038a7617ed0c4829
#
_entry.id   c0140b47182f6579038a7617ed0c4829
#
_cell.length_a   1.000
_cell.length_b   1.000
_cell.length_c   1.000
_cell.angle_alpha   90.00
_cell.angle_beta   90.00
_cell.angle_gamma   90.00
#
_symmetry.space_group_name_H-M   'P 1'
#
loop_
_entity.id
_entity.type
_entity.pdbx_description
1 polymer ?
#
loop_
_entity_poly.entity_id
_entity_poly.type
_entity_poly.pdbx_seq_one_letter_code
_entity_poly.pdbx_strand_id
1 'polypeptide(L)'
;MEDLDGADFVIAATDDETLNGSISEYCMARRIPVNVVDDKKKCSFYFPALVREGPLTIGVSTDGKSPAAASYVRKEIAGHLPAGLGMAIDLMGQIRPRVMEYVDRESDRKDILEKMFLYCMEREGNVTAMELEERFLSSLSDHKAAGIRRKEVES
;
A
#
# COMPACT_ATOMS: atom_id res chain seq x y z
N MET A 1 -32.16 8.58 -7.84
CA MET A 1 -31.09 9.09 -8.73
C MET A 1 -30.42 10.34 -8.15
N GLU A 2 -31.13 11.14 -7.39
CA GLU A 2 -30.57 12.31 -6.69
C GLU A 2 -29.39 11.94 -5.76
N ASP A 3 -29.45 10.75 -5.13
CA ASP A 3 -28.39 10.25 -4.24
C ASP A 3 -27.07 9.94 -4.98
N LEU A 4 -27.07 9.95 -6.30
CA LEU A 4 -25.88 9.68 -7.12
C LEU A 4 -25.19 10.99 -7.58
N ASP A 5 -25.81 12.12 -7.35
CA ASP A 5 -25.25 13.42 -7.74
C ASP A 5 -24.04 13.76 -6.83
N GLY A 6 -22.90 14.01 -7.46
CA GLY A 6 -21.66 14.29 -6.75
C GLY A 6 -20.89 13.05 -6.26
N ALA A 7 -21.31 11.85 -6.63
CA ALA A 7 -20.56 10.64 -6.34
C ALA A 7 -19.31 10.55 -7.22
N ASP A 8 -18.15 10.23 -6.61
CA ASP A 8 -16.91 9.99 -7.33
C ASP A 8 -16.89 8.63 -8.03
N PHE A 9 -17.58 7.63 -7.48
CA PHE A 9 -17.82 6.31 -8.06
C PHE A 9 -19.06 5.66 -7.42
N VAL A 10 -19.66 4.70 -8.11
CA VAL A 10 -20.89 4.02 -7.68
C VAL A 10 -20.75 2.51 -7.76
N ILE A 11 -21.28 1.80 -6.75
CA ILE A 11 -21.44 0.36 -6.75
C ILE A 11 -22.94 0.06 -6.67
N ALA A 12 -23.49 -0.52 -7.74
CA ALA A 12 -24.88 -0.98 -7.78
C ALA A 12 -24.94 -2.47 -7.40
N ALA A 13 -25.47 -2.75 -6.23
CA ALA A 13 -25.52 -4.08 -5.64
C ALA A 13 -26.89 -4.37 -5.03
N THR A 14 -27.97 -3.92 -5.69
CA THR A 14 -29.33 -4.20 -5.27
C THR A 14 -29.80 -5.54 -5.87
N ASP A 15 -30.87 -6.10 -5.34
CA ASP A 15 -31.57 -7.28 -5.87
C ASP A 15 -32.53 -6.94 -7.05
N ASP A 16 -32.66 -5.65 -7.39
CA ASP A 16 -33.44 -5.16 -8.55
C ASP A 16 -32.51 -4.90 -9.75
N GLU A 17 -32.50 -5.83 -10.70
CA GLU A 17 -31.71 -5.72 -11.94
C GLU A 17 -32.08 -4.49 -12.79
N THR A 18 -33.35 -4.06 -12.76
CA THR A 18 -33.82 -2.88 -13.51
C THR A 18 -33.26 -1.59 -12.90
N LEU A 19 -33.28 -1.51 -11.56
CA LEU A 19 -32.69 -0.41 -10.83
C LEU A 19 -31.17 -0.34 -11.05
N ASN A 20 -30.48 -1.49 -10.94
CA ASN A 20 -29.05 -1.57 -11.21
C ASN A 20 -28.70 -1.12 -12.65
N GLY A 21 -29.53 -1.48 -13.62
CA GLY A 21 -29.40 -1.03 -15.00
C GLY A 21 -29.54 0.50 -15.15
N SER A 22 -30.57 1.05 -14.55
CA SER A 22 -30.83 2.50 -14.56
C SER A 22 -29.70 3.31 -13.87
N ILE A 23 -29.16 2.78 -12.77
CA ILE A 23 -27.99 3.36 -12.09
C ILE A 23 -26.78 3.38 -13.03
N SER A 24 -26.51 2.26 -13.72
CA SER A 24 -25.42 2.17 -14.67
C SER A 24 -25.54 3.18 -15.80
N GLU A 25 -26.67 3.25 -16.45
CA GLU A 25 -26.92 4.20 -17.54
C GLU A 25 -26.76 5.65 -17.08
N TYR A 26 -27.31 5.99 -15.92
CA TYR A 26 -27.16 7.31 -15.32
C TYR A 26 -25.70 7.69 -15.08
N CYS A 27 -24.92 6.76 -14.48
CA CYS A 27 -23.51 6.98 -14.18
C CYS A 27 -22.66 7.09 -15.46
N MET A 28 -22.87 6.19 -16.42
CA MET A 28 -22.14 6.22 -17.69
C MET A 28 -22.38 7.50 -18.47
N ALA A 29 -23.61 8.00 -18.53
CA ALA A 29 -23.96 9.26 -19.19
C ALA A 29 -23.23 10.47 -18.56
N ARG A 30 -22.90 10.40 -17.27
CA ARG A 30 -22.22 11.46 -16.52
C ARG A 30 -20.73 11.20 -16.31
N ARG A 31 -20.19 10.11 -16.86
CA ARG A 31 -18.80 9.66 -16.68
C ARG A 31 -18.43 9.37 -15.21
N ILE A 32 -19.42 9.00 -14.41
CA ILE A 32 -19.20 8.51 -13.04
C ILE A 32 -18.81 7.03 -13.15
N PRO A 33 -17.65 6.62 -12.62
CA PRO A 33 -17.27 5.21 -12.59
C PRO A 33 -18.33 4.37 -11.88
N VAL A 34 -18.78 3.28 -12.52
CA VAL A 34 -19.83 2.41 -11.97
C VAL A 34 -19.43 0.94 -12.09
N ASN A 35 -19.67 0.21 -11.01
CA ASN A 35 -19.59 -1.24 -10.97
C ASN A 35 -20.97 -1.80 -10.61
N VAL A 36 -21.53 -2.66 -11.46
CA VAL A 36 -22.75 -3.40 -11.19
C VAL A 36 -22.37 -4.83 -10.83
N VAL A 37 -22.78 -5.27 -9.64
CA VAL A 37 -22.51 -6.62 -9.17
C VAL A 37 -23.19 -7.62 -10.10
N ASP A 38 -22.44 -8.67 -10.48
CA ASP A 38 -22.87 -9.77 -11.36
C ASP A 38 -23.24 -9.40 -12.81
N ASP A 39 -23.14 -8.11 -13.23
CA ASP A 39 -23.36 -7.70 -14.62
C ASP A 39 -22.19 -6.89 -15.21
N LYS A 40 -21.28 -7.60 -15.90
CA LYS A 40 -20.13 -7.00 -16.55
C LYS A 40 -20.46 -5.93 -17.61
N LYS A 41 -21.56 -6.10 -18.32
CA LYS A 41 -21.91 -5.18 -19.43
C LYS A 41 -22.30 -3.78 -18.93
N LYS A 42 -22.71 -3.74 -17.66
CA LYS A 42 -23.12 -2.51 -16.98
C LYS A 42 -22.02 -1.91 -16.10
N CYS A 43 -20.79 -2.41 -16.19
CA CYS A 43 -19.63 -1.91 -15.44
C CYS A 43 -18.75 -1.02 -16.32
N SER A 44 -18.27 0.11 -15.78
CA SER A 44 -17.18 0.90 -16.35
C SER A 44 -15.82 0.58 -15.73
N PHE A 45 -15.78 -0.11 -14.59
CA PHE A 45 -14.57 -0.62 -13.95
C PHE A 45 -14.83 -1.93 -13.21
N TYR A 46 -13.75 -2.67 -12.90
CA TYR A 46 -13.83 -3.92 -12.15
C TYR A 46 -12.94 -3.88 -10.93
N PHE A 47 -13.43 -4.42 -9.81
CA PHE A 47 -12.59 -4.64 -8.64
C PHE A 47 -11.64 -5.82 -8.87
N PRO A 48 -10.35 -5.65 -8.59
CA PRO A 48 -9.42 -6.77 -8.62
C PRO A 48 -9.65 -7.72 -7.44
N ALA A 49 -9.26 -8.98 -7.60
CA ALA A 49 -9.12 -9.87 -6.46
C ALA A 49 -7.92 -9.44 -5.63
N LEU A 50 -8.10 -9.18 -4.33
CA LEU A 50 -7.06 -8.61 -3.47
C LEU A 50 -6.34 -9.67 -2.64
N VAL A 51 -5.02 -9.58 -2.59
CA VAL A 51 -4.18 -10.16 -1.53
C VAL A 51 -3.86 -9.04 -0.55
N ARG A 52 -3.96 -9.33 0.74
CA ARG A 52 -3.58 -8.40 1.81
C ARG A 52 -2.67 -9.09 2.81
N GLU A 53 -1.56 -8.41 3.15
CA GLU A 53 -0.61 -8.85 4.16
C GLU A 53 -0.13 -7.61 4.94
N GLY A 54 -0.75 -7.34 6.10
CA GLY A 54 -0.58 -6.07 6.78
C GLY A 54 -0.92 -4.90 5.86
N PRO A 55 -0.01 -3.92 5.70
CA PRO A 55 -0.23 -2.76 4.81
C PRO A 55 -0.09 -3.07 3.31
N LEU A 56 0.49 -4.23 2.95
CA LEU A 56 0.64 -4.62 1.55
C LEU A 56 -0.72 -4.97 0.95
N THR A 57 -1.01 -4.42 -0.22
CA THR A 57 -2.16 -4.80 -1.03
C THR A 57 -1.71 -5.09 -2.46
N ILE A 58 -2.06 -6.28 -2.98
CA ILE A 58 -1.80 -6.69 -4.37
C ILE A 58 -3.14 -6.94 -5.05
N GLY A 59 -3.37 -6.27 -6.18
CA GLY A 59 -4.57 -6.44 -7.00
C GLY A 59 -4.33 -7.38 -8.18
N VAL A 60 -5.18 -8.39 -8.36
CA VAL A 60 -5.15 -9.31 -9.48
C VAL A 60 -6.39 -9.08 -10.34
N SER A 61 -6.21 -8.60 -11.57
CA SER A 61 -7.28 -8.38 -12.52
C SER A 61 -7.09 -9.23 -13.77
N THR A 62 -8.18 -9.75 -14.31
CA THR A 62 -8.23 -10.46 -15.60
C THR A 62 -9.08 -9.71 -16.61
N ASP A 63 -9.26 -8.40 -16.42
CA ASP A 63 -10.16 -7.57 -17.25
C ASP A 63 -11.59 -8.14 -17.30
N GLY A 64 -12.04 -8.66 -16.16
CA GLY A 64 -13.35 -9.31 -16.07
C GLY A 64 -13.49 -10.60 -16.89
N LYS A 65 -12.43 -11.11 -17.56
CA LYS A 65 -12.50 -12.29 -18.42
C LYS A 65 -12.64 -13.58 -17.64
N SER A 66 -11.98 -13.70 -16.47
CA SER A 66 -12.04 -14.91 -15.66
C SER A 66 -11.89 -14.62 -14.17
N PRO A 67 -12.99 -14.47 -13.43
CA PRO A 67 -12.96 -14.38 -11.96
C PRO A 67 -12.28 -15.58 -11.30
N ALA A 68 -12.44 -16.77 -11.86
CA ALA A 68 -11.79 -17.99 -11.38
C ALA A 68 -10.27 -17.93 -11.51
N ALA A 69 -9.74 -17.44 -12.64
CA ALA A 69 -8.31 -17.24 -12.85
C ALA A 69 -7.75 -16.18 -11.89
N ALA A 70 -8.45 -15.06 -11.72
CA ALA A 70 -8.06 -14.02 -10.77
C ALA A 70 -8.00 -14.56 -9.32
N SER A 71 -8.99 -15.36 -8.93
CA SER A 71 -9.04 -16.01 -7.61
C SER A 71 -7.93 -17.04 -7.43
N TYR A 72 -7.63 -17.82 -8.45
CA TYR A 72 -6.54 -18.79 -8.44
C TYR A 72 -5.18 -18.09 -8.25
N VAL A 73 -4.86 -17.13 -9.11
CA VAL A 73 -3.60 -16.37 -9.03
C VAL A 73 -3.47 -15.63 -7.69
N ARG A 74 -4.57 -15.05 -7.18
CA ARG A 74 -4.60 -14.42 -5.85
C ARG A 74 -4.19 -15.39 -4.74
N LYS A 75 -4.68 -16.65 -4.78
CA LYS A 75 -4.32 -17.68 -3.79
C LYS A 75 -2.85 -18.09 -3.89
N GLU A 76 -2.36 -18.25 -5.12
CA GLU A 76 -0.95 -18.57 -5.36
C GLU A 76 -0.03 -17.47 -4.82
N ILE A 77 -0.32 -16.21 -5.12
CA ILE A 77 0.46 -15.08 -4.61
C ILE A 77 0.42 -15.06 -3.07
N ALA A 78 -0.76 -15.18 -2.46
CA ALA A 78 -0.89 -15.18 -1.00
C ALA A 78 -0.10 -16.31 -0.33
N GLY A 79 -0.04 -17.48 -0.96
CA GLY A 79 0.72 -18.64 -0.44
C GLY A 79 2.24 -18.53 -0.60
N HIS A 80 2.72 -17.59 -1.42
CA HIS A 80 4.15 -17.40 -1.69
C HIS A 80 4.71 -16.09 -1.09
N LEU A 81 3.92 -15.31 -0.37
CA LEU A 81 4.44 -14.14 0.34
C LEU A 81 5.38 -14.59 1.47
N PRO A 82 6.55 -13.95 1.61
CA PRO A 82 7.47 -14.27 2.69
C PRO A 82 6.85 -14.06 4.07
N ALA A 83 7.18 -14.94 5.02
CA ALA A 83 6.78 -14.76 6.41
C ALA A 83 7.30 -13.42 6.95
N GLY A 84 6.48 -12.73 7.74
CA GLY A 84 6.84 -11.45 8.36
C GLY A 84 6.85 -10.24 7.45
N LEU A 85 6.48 -10.38 6.17
CA LEU A 85 6.50 -9.27 5.21
C LEU A 85 5.64 -8.09 5.68
N GLY A 86 4.41 -8.34 6.14
CA GLY A 86 3.52 -7.29 6.66
C GLY A 86 4.14 -6.55 7.84
N MET A 87 4.71 -7.28 8.81
CA MET A 87 5.40 -6.69 9.96
C MET A 87 6.62 -5.86 9.55
N ALA A 88 7.42 -6.36 8.59
CA ALA A 88 8.56 -5.61 8.07
C ALA A 88 8.13 -4.29 7.41
N ILE A 89 7.06 -4.29 6.62
CA ILE A 89 6.53 -3.07 5.98
C ILE A 89 6.03 -2.07 7.01
N ASP A 90 5.29 -2.52 8.03
CA ASP A 90 4.82 -1.66 9.13
C ASP A 90 6.00 -1.02 9.87
N LEU A 91 7.02 -1.81 10.18
CA LEU A 91 8.22 -1.34 10.86
C LEU A 91 9.00 -0.33 10.01
N MET A 92 9.10 -0.56 8.69
CA MET A 92 9.71 0.40 7.78
C MET A 92 8.94 1.71 7.72
N GLY A 93 7.61 1.68 7.82
CA GLY A 93 6.79 2.89 7.96
C GLY A 93 7.11 3.69 9.23
N GLN A 94 7.31 2.99 10.35
CA GLN A 94 7.64 3.61 11.63
C GLN A 94 9.04 4.23 11.66
N ILE A 95 10.05 3.53 11.10
CA ILE A 95 11.44 3.98 11.14
C ILE A 95 11.78 5.06 10.11
N ARG A 96 11.03 5.14 9.00
CA ARG A 96 11.29 6.06 7.91
C ARG A 96 11.46 7.53 8.34
N PRO A 97 10.63 8.10 9.24
CA PRO A 97 10.82 9.48 9.70
C PRO A 97 12.17 9.69 10.38
N ARG A 98 12.64 8.71 11.15
CA ARG A 98 13.95 8.77 11.81
C ARG A 98 15.10 8.76 10.81
N VAL A 99 15.02 7.91 9.78
CA VAL A 99 16.02 7.92 8.69
C VAL A 99 16.04 9.28 7.98
N MET A 100 14.87 9.89 7.75
CA MET A 100 14.78 11.24 7.14
C MET A 100 15.41 12.33 8.01
N GLU A 101 15.36 12.19 9.34
CA GLU A 101 15.95 13.12 10.29
C GLU A 101 17.50 13.04 10.33
N TYR A 102 18.06 11.81 10.28
CA TYR A 102 19.49 11.59 10.47
C TYR A 102 20.31 11.51 9.17
N VAL A 103 19.68 11.30 8.03
CA VAL A 103 20.35 11.09 6.75
C VAL A 103 19.92 12.14 5.74
N ASP A 104 20.84 13.04 5.38
CA ASP A 104 20.51 14.17 4.50
C ASP A 104 20.37 13.75 3.03
N ARG A 105 21.27 12.90 2.51
CA ARG A 105 21.30 12.54 1.10
C ARG A 105 20.29 11.43 0.77
N GLU A 106 19.55 11.64 -0.31
CA GLU A 106 18.51 10.71 -0.76
C GLU A 106 19.06 9.32 -1.10
N SER A 107 20.22 9.25 -1.76
CA SER A 107 20.88 7.97 -2.07
C SER A 107 21.16 7.14 -0.82
N ASP A 108 21.68 7.81 0.22
CA ASP A 108 22.06 7.12 1.47
C ASP A 108 20.82 6.68 2.25
N ARG A 109 19.74 7.49 2.21
CA ARG A 109 18.44 7.10 2.77
C ARG A 109 17.89 5.83 2.12
N LYS A 110 17.97 5.76 0.78
CA LYS A 110 17.52 4.58 0.03
C LYS A 110 18.32 3.34 0.45
N ASP A 111 19.63 3.45 0.47
CA ASP A 111 20.53 2.33 0.82
C ASP A 111 20.32 1.84 2.25
N ILE A 112 20.13 2.76 3.20
CA ILE A 112 19.88 2.42 4.60
C ILE A 112 18.52 1.74 4.75
N LEU A 113 17.45 2.30 4.16
CA LEU A 113 16.10 1.72 4.23
C LEU A 113 16.05 0.34 3.59
N GLU A 114 16.76 0.12 2.48
CA GLU A 114 16.86 -1.20 1.84
C GLU A 114 17.55 -2.21 2.76
N LYS A 115 18.69 -1.84 3.37
CA LYS A 115 19.40 -2.70 4.33
C LYS A 115 18.56 -3.02 5.56
N MET A 116 17.83 -2.04 6.10
CA MET A 116 16.91 -2.24 7.22
C MET A 116 15.80 -3.23 6.85
N PHE A 117 15.19 -3.06 5.67
CA PHE A 117 14.14 -3.95 5.19
C PHE A 117 14.66 -5.39 5.04
N LEU A 118 15.79 -5.59 4.39
CA LEU A 118 16.41 -6.92 4.24
C LEU A 118 16.71 -7.56 5.60
N TYR A 119 17.21 -6.76 6.54
CA TYR A 119 17.45 -7.22 7.91
C TYR A 119 16.17 -7.68 8.62
N CYS A 120 15.05 -6.97 8.41
CA CYS A 120 13.74 -7.40 8.90
C CYS A 120 13.29 -8.71 8.26
N MET A 121 13.47 -8.84 6.93
CA MET A 121 13.08 -10.05 6.21
C MET A 121 13.84 -11.29 6.62
N GLU A 122 15.16 -11.18 6.88
CA GLU A 122 15.99 -12.28 7.41
C GLU A 122 15.50 -12.79 8.76
N ARG A 123 14.72 -12.00 9.50
CA ARG A 123 14.16 -12.27 10.83
C ARG A 123 12.67 -12.46 10.84
N GLU A 124 12.06 -12.64 9.66
CA GLU A 124 10.62 -12.81 9.50
C GLU A 124 9.80 -11.70 10.19
N GLY A 125 10.29 -10.46 10.14
CA GLY A 125 9.68 -9.30 10.77
C GLY A 125 9.85 -9.20 12.30
N ASN A 126 10.51 -10.15 12.96
CA ASN A 126 10.73 -10.15 14.42
C ASN A 126 11.90 -9.22 14.80
N VAL A 127 11.71 -7.93 14.56
CA VAL A 127 12.67 -6.85 14.84
C VAL A 127 11.92 -5.67 15.44
N THR A 128 12.58 -4.89 16.29
CA THR A 128 12.01 -3.67 16.85
C THR A 128 12.56 -2.41 16.18
N ALA A 129 11.83 -1.29 16.26
CA ALA A 129 12.30 0.01 15.75
C ALA A 129 13.60 0.43 16.47
N MET A 130 13.69 0.20 17.78
CA MET A 130 14.87 0.49 18.58
C MET A 130 16.10 -0.27 18.09
N GLU A 131 15.95 -1.56 17.78
CA GLU A 131 17.04 -2.38 17.23
C GLU A 131 17.52 -1.85 15.86
N LEU A 132 16.61 -1.39 15.00
CA LEU A 132 16.97 -0.76 13.73
C LEU A 132 17.69 0.56 13.94
N GLU A 133 17.24 1.41 14.87
CA GLU A 133 17.91 2.67 15.19
C GLU A 133 19.34 2.40 15.72
N GLU A 134 19.50 1.53 16.69
CA GLU A 134 20.79 1.18 17.25
C GLU A 134 21.76 0.63 16.20
N ARG A 135 21.28 -0.24 15.33
CA ARG A 135 22.12 -0.91 14.35
C ARG A 135 22.52 -0.04 13.17
N PHE A 136 21.63 0.82 12.69
CA PHE A 136 21.80 1.52 11.41
C PHE A 136 21.96 3.05 11.54
N LEU A 137 21.51 3.65 12.65
CA LEU A 137 21.48 5.11 12.82
C LEU A 137 22.38 5.62 13.96
N SER A 138 22.81 4.77 14.91
CA SER A 138 23.59 5.22 16.08
C SER A 138 24.86 5.99 15.72
N SER A 139 25.64 5.50 14.76
CA SER A 139 26.85 6.17 14.30
C SER A 139 26.58 7.51 13.59
N LEU A 140 25.43 7.67 12.99
CA LEU A 140 25.03 8.90 12.29
C LEU A 140 24.52 9.96 13.26
N SER A 141 23.82 9.55 14.33
CA SER A 141 23.35 10.44 15.40
C SER A 141 24.50 11.10 16.13
N ASP A 142 25.59 10.37 16.40
CA ASP A 142 26.79 10.89 17.06
C ASP A 142 27.51 11.93 16.22
N HIS A 143 27.60 11.74 14.91
CA HIS A 143 28.20 12.72 14.00
C HIS A 143 27.36 14.00 13.88
N LYS A 144 26.04 13.91 13.87
CA LYS A 144 25.15 15.08 13.81
C LYS A 144 25.20 15.89 15.11
N ALA A 145 25.22 15.22 16.27
CA ALA A 145 25.36 15.85 17.57
C ALA A 145 26.73 16.58 17.72
N ALA A 146 27.81 15.97 17.21
CA ALA A 146 29.14 16.57 17.21
C ALA A 146 29.24 17.79 16.26
N GLY A 147 28.54 17.75 15.12
CA GLY A 147 28.49 18.86 14.15
C GLY A 147 27.71 20.09 14.67
N ILE A 148 26.64 19.87 15.43
CA ILE A 148 25.86 20.94 16.06
C ILE A 148 26.69 21.64 17.14
N ARG A 149 27.39 20.91 18.01
CA ARG A 149 28.27 21.47 19.05
C ARG A 149 29.42 22.29 18.50
N ARG A 150 29.96 21.97 17.31
CA ARG A 150 30.99 22.77 16.66
C ARG A 150 30.48 24.13 16.16
N LYS A 151 29.25 24.18 15.65
CA LYS A 151 28.62 25.43 15.18
C LYS A 151 28.26 26.40 16.30
N GLU A 152 27.90 25.85 17.49
CA GLU A 152 27.61 26.70 18.67
C GLU A 152 28.85 27.26 19.37
N VAL A 153 30.03 26.71 19.12
CA VAL A 153 31.29 27.18 19.70
C VAL A 153 31.98 28.20 18.80
N GLU A 154 31.62 28.26 17.51
CA GLU A 154 32.18 29.21 16.52
C GLU A 154 31.29 30.46 16.28
N SER A 155 30.17 30.59 16.98
CA SER A 155 29.27 31.76 16.95
C SER A 155 29.30 32.51 18.27
#